data_840be19f3e47ee9fd13ab9d56da02674
#
_entry.id   840be19f3e47ee9fd13ab9d56da02674
#
_cell.length_a   1.000
_cell.length_b   1.000
_cell.length_c   1.000
_cell.angle_alpha   90.00
_cell.angle_beta   90.00
_cell.angle_gamma   90.00
#
_symmetry.space_group_name_H-M   'P 1'
#
loop_
_entity.id
_entity.type
_entity.pdbx_description
1 polymer ?
#
loop_
_entity_poly.entity_id
_entity_poly.type
_entity_poly.pdbx_seq_one_letter_code
_entity_poly.pdbx_strand_id
1 'polypeptide(L)'
;MLAARLFEGANLMTYPVNNARLNDWVREVATLCRPDAIHWCDGSGEEYNHLMALMLESGAVIPLQKRPHSFLFRSDPSDVARVEARTYISTPTQDQAGPTNNWVNDSELKQTMRDLYNGCMKGRTMYIIPFSMGPIGSPMAKIGLEITDSPYVVCNMHIMTRVGQKVIQALGPDGDFIPCLHSVGAPLADGQQDVPWPCAPMEKKYISHFPNENLIWSFGSGYGGNALLGKKCLALRIASAMAKREGWMAEHMLILRLTSPAGKQYHIAAAFPSACGKTNLAMIQPTLPGWKGETFGDDIAWMKIGPEGRLYAINPESGFFGVAPGTSYQSNPAAMDTLKQNIIFTNCALTDDGDIWWEGMNGAPAHTIDWKGRDWMRGNPEPAAHPNARFTAPAAQCPVISRDWEKPEGVPIDIFVFGGRRAGVVPLVTEAFNWDHGVFLGATASSETTAANIGAVGNLRRDPFAMQPFCGYNMADYFQHWLDMGDRLGKHAPRIFYVNWFRKTADGQWLWPGYGENSRVLKWMCERVDGKIGAKKTSIGLLPDEGDLDLTGLDIPRENIQELLRIDTKAWRTEVPDIEKHFAQFGDRLPARLRKQLVELEARLK
;
A
#
# COMPACT_ATOMS: atom_id res chain seq x y z
N MET A 1 -29.16 23.60 -24.74
CA MET A 1 -29.72 22.70 -25.77
C MET A 1 -28.67 21.86 -26.50
N LEU A 2 -27.38 22.24 -26.58
CA LEU A 2 -26.33 21.36 -27.14
C LEU A 2 -25.97 20.17 -26.25
N ALA A 3 -25.99 20.32 -24.92
CA ALA A 3 -25.72 19.25 -23.97
C ALA A 3 -26.75 18.11 -24.00
N ALA A 4 -27.99 18.38 -24.39
CA ALA A 4 -29.01 17.34 -24.48
C ALA A 4 -28.85 16.44 -25.72
N ARG A 5 -28.21 16.90 -26.79
CA ARG A 5 -28.00 16.11 -28.01
C ARG A 5 -26.83 15.15 -27.96
N LEU A 6 -25.85 15.35 -27.07
CA LEU A 6 -24.72 14.42 -26.84
C LEU A 6 -25.15 13.11 -26.15
N PHE A 7 -26.32 13.08 -25.54
CA PHE A 7 -26.86 11.91 -24.85
C PHE A 7 -27.88 11.10 -25.69
N GLU A 8 -28.32 11.58 -26.86
CA GLU A 8 -29.32 10.88 -27.70
C GLU A 8 -28.72 9.81 -28.64
N GLY A 9 -27.40 9.68 -28.75
CA GLY A 9 -26.74 8.73 -29.66
C GLY A 9 -25.88 7.63 -28.99
N ALA A 10 -25.53 7.77 -27.73
CA ALA A 10 -24.87 6.72 -26.97
C ALA A 10 -25.94 5.79 -26.38
N ASN A 11 -25.86 4.50 -26.66
CA ASN A 11 -26.63 3.48 -25.95
C ASN A 11 -26.19 3.54 -24.46
N LEU A 12 -26.76 4.48 -23.71
CA LEU A 12 -26.68 4.53 -22.26
C LEU A 12 -27.33 3.24 -21.77
N MET A 13 -26.54 2.21 -21.52
CA MET A 13 -26.93 1.21 -20.54
C MET A 13 -27.12 1.98 -19.25
N THR A 14 -28.35 2.48 -19.06
CA THR A 14 -28.78 3.10 -17.83
C THR A 14 -28.76 2.03 -16.77
N TYR A 15 -27.65 1.95 -16.01
CA TYR A 15 -27.84 1.51 -14.65
C TYR A 15 -28.89 2.45 -14.07
N PRO A 16 -30.01 1.93 -13.57
CA PRO A 16 -30.95 2.76 -12.86
C PRO A 16 -30.32 3.12 -11.51
N VAL A 17 -29.31 3.99 -11.54
CA VAL A 17 -28.74 4.55 -10.33
C VAL A 17 -29.64 5.68 -9.90
N ASN A 18 -30.47 5.39 -8.92
CA ASN A 18 -31.37 6.39 -8.35
C ASN A 18 -30.65 7.30 -7.34
N ASN A 19 -29.40 7.68 -7.62
CA ASN A 19 -28.61 8.60 -6.79
C ASN A 19 -28.33 9.88 -7.61
N ALA A 20 -29.01 10.95 -7.25
CA ALA A 20 -28.98 12.21 -7.99
C ALA A 20 -27.56 12.83 -7.99
N ARG A 21 -26.88 12.85 -6.83
CA ARG A 21 -25.52 13.39 -6.68
C ARG A 21 -24.53 12.69 -7.59
N LEU A 22 -24.63 11.36 -7.70
CA LEU A 22 -23.78 10.57 -8.57
C LEU A 22 -24.02 10.91 -10.04
N ASN A 23 -25.28 10.97 -10.46
CA ASN A 23 -25.62 11.29 -11.84
C ASN A 23 -25.21 12.71 -12.23
N ASP A 24 -25.33 13.67 -11.32
CA ASP A 24 -24.90 15.05 -11.56
C ASP A 24 -23.39 15.14 -11.72
N TRP A 25 -22.62 14.45 -10.86
CA TRP A 25 -21.17 14.43 -10.97
C TRP A 25 -20.68 13.78 -12.27
N VAL A 26 -21.27 12.65 -12.68
CA VAL A 26 -20.93 12.01 -13.97
C VAL A 26 -21.20 12.95 -15.15
N ARG A 27 -22.33 13.69 -15.14
CA ARG A 27 -22.63 14.68 -16.18
C ARG A 27 -21.64 15.85 -16.20
N GLU A 28 -21.26 16.36 -15.02
CA GLU A 28 -20.24 17.41 -14.89
C GLU A 28 -18.91 16.96 -15.50
N VAL A 29 -18.43 15.76 -15.14
CA VAL A 29 -17.19 15.21 -15.65
C VAL A 29 -17.26 14.95 -17.15
N ALA A 30 -18.35 14.37 -17.66
CA ALA A 30 -18.53 14.14 -19.09
C ALA A 30 -18.53 15.46 -19.90
N THR A 31 -19.14 16.50 -19.36
CA THR A 31 -19.15 17.83 -19.98
C THR A 31 -17.74 18.43 -20.04
N LEU A 32 -16.95 18.26 -18.98
CA LEU A 32 -15.59 18.76 -18.88
C LEU A 32 -14.64 17.97 -19.79
N CYS A 33 -14.63 16.65 -19.67
CA CYS A 33 -13.64 15.77 -20.32
C CYS A 33 -13.99 15.45 -21.78
N ARG A 34 -15.26 15.57 -22.20
CA ARG A 34 -15.78 15.38 -23.56
C ARG A 34 -15.41 14.01 -24.16
N PRO A 35 -15.77 12.89 -23.54
CA PRO A 35 -15.53 11.57 -24.11
C PRO A 35 -16.43 11.32 -25.34
N ASP A 36 -16.02 10.41 -26.23
CA ASP A 36 -16.83 9.98 -27.37
C ASP A 36 -17.89 8.96 -26.97
N ALA A 37 -17.64 8.19 -25.90
CA ALA A 37 -18.56 7.22 -25.35
C ALA A 37 -18.47 7.17 -23.82
N ILE A 38 -19.53 6.66 -23.19
CA ILE A 38 -19.60 6.46 -21.73
C ILE A 38 -19.98 5.00 -21.47
N HIS A 39 -19.18 4.32 -20.63
CA HIS A 39 -19.38 2.94 -20.21
C HIS A 39 -19.47 2.84 -18.68
N TRP A 40 -20.58 2.29 -18.19
CA TRP A 40 -20.74 1.97 -16.77
C TRP A 40 -20.21 0.56 -16.50
N CYS A 41 -19.21 0.45 -15.64
CA CYS A 41 -18.61 -0.84 -15.30
C CYS A 41 -19.54 -1.65 -14.40
N ASP A 42 -19.83 -2.88 -14.82
CA ASP A 42 -20.73 -3.78 -14.09
C ASP A 42 -20.00 -4.75 -13.16
N GLY A 43 -18.67 -4.85 -13.29
CA GLY A 43 -17.82 -5.73 -12.51
C GLY A 43 -17.92 -7.20 -12.91
N SER A 44 -18.50 -7.52 -14.08
CA SER A 44 -18.61 -8.88 -14.56
C SER A 44 -17.31 -9.40 -15.18
N GLY A 45 -17.16 -10.73 -15.20
CA GLY A 45 -16.08 -11.38 -15.96
C GLY A 45 -16.20 -11.17 -17.47
N GLU A 46 -17.41 -10.98 -17.98
CA GLU A 46 -17.67 -10.69 -19.39
C GLU A 46 -17.12 -9.31 -19.78
N GLU A 47 -17.38 -8.29 -18.96
CA GLU A 47 -16.81 -6.96 -19.11
C GLU A 47 -15.26 -6.99 -19.09
N TYR A 48 -14.68 -7.67 -18.10
CA TYR A 48 -13.22 -7.85 -17.99
C TYR A 48 -12.63 -8.48 -19.26
N ASN A 49 -13.23 -9.58 -19.73
CA ASN A 49 -12.76 -10.27 -20.92
C ASN A 49 -12.90 -9.42 -22.19
N HIS A 50 -13.99 -8.67 -22.32
CA HIS A 50 -14.21 -7.75 -23.43
C HIS A 50 -13.15 -6.65 -23.47
N LEU A 51 -12.85 -6.01 -22.33
CA LEU A 51 -11.83 -4.97 -22.25
C LEU A 51 -10.43 -5.52 -22.53
N MET A 52 -10.12 -6.74 -22.07
CA MET A 52 -8.85 -7.41 -22.40
C MET A 52 -8.76 -7.70 -23.90
N ALA A 53 -9.85 -8.13 -24.54
CA ALA A 53 -9.86 -8.37 -26.00
C ALA A 53 -9.60 -7.08 -26.78
N LEU A 54 -10.21 -5.96 -26.41
CA LEU A 54 -9.95 -4.64 -27.02
C LEU A 54 -8.48 -4.22 -26.89
N MET A 55 -7.88 -4.45 -25.73
CA MET A 55 -6.46 -4.15 -25.51
C MET A 55 -5.52 -5.10 -26.25
N LEU A 56 -5.92 -6.35 -26.48
CA LEU A 56 -5.19 -7.30 -27.33
C LEU A 56 -5.21 -6.85 -28.80
N GLU A 57 -6.35 -6.45 -29.32
CA GLU A 57 -6.53 -5.97 -30.70
C GLU A 57 -5.70 -4.70 -30.95
N SER A 58 -5.60 -3.81 -29.97
CA SER A 58 -4.78 -2.59 -30.05
C SER A 58 -3.28 -2.82 -29.83
N GLY A 59 -2.86 -4.03 -29.45
CA GLY A 59 -1.46 -4.34 -29.11
C GLY A 59 -0.97 -3.77 -27.78
N ALA A 60 -1.87 -3.28 -26.93
CA ALA A 60 -1.53 -2.72 -25.62
C ALA A 60 -1.13 -3.80 -24.60
N VAL A 61 -1.54 -5.04 -24.80
CA VAL A 61 -1.33 -6.15 -23.87
C VAL A 61 -0.85 -7.42 -24.56
N ILE A 62 -0.05 -8.21 -23.86
CA ILE A 62 0.49 -9.49 -24.33
C ILE A 62 -0.10 -10.62 -23.45
N PRO A 63 -0.80 -11.62 -24.01
CA PRO A 63 -1.29 -12.76 -23.26
C PRO A 63 -0.13 -13.71 -22.93
N LEU A 64 -0.11 -14.25 -21.72
CA LEU A 64 0.92 -15.19 -21.29
C LEU A 64 0.51 -16.63 -21.59
N GLN A 65 1.40 -17.39 -22.27
CA GLN A 65 1.11 -18.76 -22.67
C GLN A 65 1.19 -19.76 -21.50
N LYS A 66 2.03 -19.49 -20.51
CA LYS A 66 2.29 -20.38 -19.37
C LYS A 66 1.41 -20.10 -18.15
N ARG A 67 0.69 -18.98 -18.15
CA ARG A 67 -0.17 -18.55 -17.03
C ARG A 67 -1.58 -18.28 -17.52
N PRO A 68 -2.53 -19.18 -17.25
CA PRO A 68 -3.91 -19.02 -17.70
C PRO A 68 -4.49 -17.66 -17.28
N HIS A 69 -5.20 -16.99 -18.20
CA HIS A 69 -5.84 -15.69 -17.96
C HIS A 69 -4.92 -14.63 -17.36
N SER A 70 -3.64 -14.64 -17.78
CA SER A 70 -2.64 -13.70 -17.30
C SER A 70 -2.04 -12.92 -18.45
N PHE A 71 -1.68 -11.67 -18.17
CA PHE A 71 -1.37 -10.67 -19.19
C PHE A 71 -0.15 -9.84 -18.79
N LEU A 72 0.64 -9.43 -19.78
CA LEU A 72 1.78 -8.52 -19.61
C LEU A 72 1.51 -7.20 -20.30
N PHE A 73 1.62 -6.11 -19.55
CA PHE A 73 1.62 -4.73 -20.02
C PHE A 73 3.03 -4.12 -19.96
N ARG A 74 3.30 -3.20 -20.86
CA ARG A 74 4.50 -2.35 -20.82
C ARG A 74 4.07 -0.89 -20.76
N SER A 75 4.47 -0.18 -19.70
CA SER A 75 4.21 1.26 -19.61
C SER A 75 5.19 2.04 -20.48
N ASP A 76 4.83 3.27 -20.81
CA ASP A 76 5.81 4.23 -21.32
C ASP A 76 6.95 4.37 -20.28
N PRO A 77 8.23 4.42 -20.69
CA PRO A 77 9.36 4.55 -19.78
C PRO A 77 9.31 5.78 -18.85
N SER A 78 8.59 6.84 -19.25
CA SER A 78 8.36 8.03 -18.42
C SER A 78 7.22 7.85 -17.41
N ASP A 79 6.42 6.75 -17.52
CA ASP A 79 5.28 6.51 -16.66
C ASP A 79 5.60 5.43 -15.62
N VAL A 80 5.86 5.86 -14.40
CA VAL A 80 6.26 5.01 -13.28
C VAL A 80 5.10 4.75 -12.32
N ALA A 81 5.18 3.65 -11.58
CA ALA A 81 4.10 3.20 -10.70
C ALA A 81 3.73 4.18 -9.57
N ARG A 82 4.60 5.13 -9.26
CA ARG A 82 4.39 6.19 -8.26
C ARG A 82 5.22 7.42 -8.58
N VAL A 83 4.56 8.57 -8.72
CA VAL A 83 5.17 9.87 -9.01
C VAL A 83 5.12 10.74 -7.75
N GLU A 84 6.06 10.53 -6.81
CA GLU A 84 6.05 11.23 -5.51
C GLU A 84 6.16 12.74 -5.67
N ALA A 85 7.05 13.22 -6.54
CA ALA A 85 7.26 14.66 -6.77
C ALA A 85 6.05 15.40 -7.36
N ARG A 86 5.07 14.66 -7.92
CA ARG A 86 3.86 15.21 -8.53
C ARG A 86 2.59 14.79 -7.77
N THR A 87 2.75 14.26 -6.54
CA THR A 87 1.66 13.88 -5.66
C THR A 87 1.45 14.97 -4.62
N TYR A 88 0.25 15.53 -4.54
CA TYR A 88 -0.10 16.69 -3.73
C TYR A 88 -1.20 16.39 -2.73
N ILE A 89 -1.05 16.96 -1.53
CA ILE A 89 -2.14 17.12 -0.56
C ILE A 89 -2.52 18.60 -0.59
N SER A 90 -3.69 18.87 -1.16
CA SER A 90 -4.14 20.23 -1.47
C SER A 90 -5.22 20.65 -0.46
N THR A 91 -4.95 21.75 0.19
CA THR A 91 -5.74 22.29 1.30
C THR A 91 -5.70 23.82 1.24
N PRO A 92 -6.63 24.55 1.90
CA PRO A 92 -6.62 26.01 1.92
C PRO A 92 -5.31 26.61 2.44
N THR A 93 -4.65 25.95 3.39
CA THR A 93 -3.36 26.41 3.94
C THR A 93 -2.34 25.28 3.99
N GLN A 94 -1.07 25.58 3.76
CA GLN A 94 0.03 24.62 3.82
C GLN A 94 0.14 23.91 5.17
N ASP A 95 -0.19 24.60 6.25
CA ASP A 95 -0.16 24.07 7.60
C ASP A 95 -1.07 22.84 7.79
N GLN A 96 -2.21 22.78 7.08
CA GLN A 96 -3.10 21.60 7.10
C GLN A 96 -2.47 20.39 6.42
N ALA A 97 -1.72 20.59 5.35
CA ALA A 97 -0.98 19.51 4.66
C ALA A 97 0.28 19.09 5.43
N GLY A 98 0.90 20.02 6.15
CA GLY A 98 2.11 19.81 6.94
C GLY A 98 3.41 19.82 6.12
N PRO A 99 4.56 19.71 6.79
CA PRO A 99 5.87 19.85 6.15
C PRO A 99 6.32 18.63 5.33
N THR A 100 5.63 17.50 5.46
CA THR A 100 6.01 16.23 4.80
C THR A 100 5.32 15.99 3.46
N ASN A 101 4.33 16.80 3.09
CA ASN A 101 3.57 16.69 1.86
C ASN A 101 3.96 17.79 0.87
N ASN A 102 3.95 17.47 -0.44
CA ASN A 102 3.90 18.50 -1.46
C ASN A 102 2.52 19.18 -1.39
N TRP A 103 2.52 20.50 -1.37
CA TRP A 103 1.31 21.28 -1.21
C TRP A 103 1.16 22.34 -2.31
N VAL A 104 -0.06 22.51 -2.76
CA VAL A 104 -0.54 23.65 -3.56
C VAL A 104 -1.91 24.04 -2.98
N ASN A 105 -2.24 25.33 -2.99
CA ASN A 105 -3.56 25.80 -2.56
C ASN A 105 -4.67 25.08 -3.35
N ASP A 106 -5.74 24.67 -2.67
CA ASP A 106 -6.79 23.83 -3.24
C ASP A 106 -7.54 24.50 -4.40
N SER A 107 -7.82 25.80 -4.28
CA SER A 107 -8.50 26.56 -5.36
C SER A 107 -7.62 26.72 -6.59
N GLU A 108 -6.33 27.00 -6.41
CA GLU A 108 -5.34 27.13 -7.48
C GLU A 108 -5.15 25.79 -8.20
N LEU A 109 -4.98 24.70 -7.44
CA LEU A 109 -4.79 23.38 -8.04
C LEU A 109 -6.04 22.91 -8.78
N LYS A 110 -7.23 23.14 -8.25
CA LYS A 110 -8.49 22.83 -8.94
C LYS A 110 -8.62 23.55 -10.28
N GLN A 111 -8.22 24.82 -10.33
CA GLN A 111 -8.26 25.55 -11.60
C GLN A 111 -7.27 24.92 -12.62
N THR A 112 -6.05 24.69 -12.22
CA THR A 112 -5.04 24.01 -13.06
C THR A 112 -5.54 22.66 -13.57
N MET A 113 -6.14 21.85 -12.69
CA MET A 113 -6.66 20.54 -13.05
C MET A 113 -7.86 20.63 -14.00
N ARG A 114 -8.78 21.60 -13.82
CA ARG A 114 -9.91 21.81 -14.75
C ARG A 114 -9.42 22.15 -16.15
N ASP A 115 -8.38 22.97 -16.26
CA ASP A 115 -7.78 23.32 -17.55
C ASP A 115 -7.17 22.08 -18.23
N LEU A 116 -6.52 21.20 -17.49
CA LEU A 116 -5.98 19.95 -17.99
C LEU A 116 -7.08 18.96 -18.40
N TYR A 117 -8.15 18.85 -17.64
CA TYR A 117 -9.26 17.94 -17.93
C TYR A 117 -10.14 18.41 -19.09
N ASN A 118 -10.08 19.68 -19.49
CA ASN A 118 -10.94 20.22 -20.54
C ASN A 118 -10.72 19.51 -21.89
N GLY A 119 -11.61 18.56 -22.21
CA GLY A 119 -11.57 17.78 -23.44
C GLY A 119 -10.50 16.68 -23.47
N CYS A 120 -9.98 16.25 -22.29
CA CYS A 120 -8.89 15.26 -22.20
C CYS A 120 -9.30 13.85 -22.64
N MET A 121 -10.60 13.54 -22.69
CA MET A 121 -11.11 12.23 -23.10
C MET A 121 -11.67 12.20 -24.53
N LYS A 122 -11.41 13.22 -25.35
CA LYS A 122 -11.78 13.18 -26.77
C LYS A 122 -11.14 11.99 -27.47
N GLY A 123 -11.94 11.30 -28.31
CA GLY A 123 -11.54 10.07 -29.00
C GLY A 123 -11.49 8.84 -28.09
N ARG A 124 -11.92 8.93 -26.83
CA ARG A 124 -11.84 7.88 -25.83
C ARG A 124 -13.21 7.54 -25.21
N THR A 125 -13.30 6.34 -24.65
CA THR A 125 -14.44 5.95 -23.80
C THR A 125 -14.15 6.36 -22.36
N MET A 126 -15.13 6.99 -21.73
CA MET A 126 -15.14 7.28 -20.29
C MET A 126 -15.75 6.09 -19.55
N TYR A 127 -14.98 5.42 -18.73
CA TYR A 127 -15.41 4.31 -17.90
C TYR A 127 -15.80 4.83 -16.51
N ILE A 128 -16.93 4.39 -16.00
CA ILE A 128 -17.45 4.73 -14.67
C ILE A 128 -17.41 3.48 -13.81
N ILE A 129 -16.56 3.48 -12.80
CA ILE A 129 -16.24 2.32 -11.95
C ILE A 129 -16.80 2.58 -10.55
N PRO A 130 -18.01 2.09 -10.21
CA PRO A 130 -18.45 2.05 -8.83
C PRO A 130 -17.71 0.96 -8.08
N PHE A 131 -17.01 1.30 -6.99
CA PHE A 131 -16.21 0.34 -6.25
C PHE A 131 -16.34 0.51 -4.73
N SER A 132 -16.15 -0.59 -4.00
CA SER A 132 -16.07 -0.61 -2.55
C SER A 132 -14.65 -0.91 -2.10
N MET A 133 -14.11 -0.04 -1.27
CA MET A 133 -12.95 -0.32 -0.44
C MET A 133 -13.44 -0.92 0.88
N GLY A 134 -13.08 -2.19 1.09
CA GLY A 134 -13.61 -3.03 2.18
C GLY A 134 -14.76 -3.94 1.74
N PRO A 135 -15.03 -5.00 2.52
CA PRO A 135 -16.14 -5.92 2.27
C PRO A 135 -17.48 -5.16 2.21
N ILE A 136 -18.29 -5.46 1.19
CA ILE A 136 -19.59 -4.81 1.04
C ILE A 136 -20.46 -5.13 2.27
N GLY A 137 -21.04 -4.07 2.86
CA GLY A 137 -21.82 -4.19 4.11
C GLY A 137 -21.00 -4.01 5.39
N SER A 138 -19.67 -3.88 5.29
CA SER A 138 -18.85 -3.54 6.46
C SER A 138 -19.12 -2.10 6.92
N PRO A 139 -19.24 -1.86 8.25
CA PRO A 139 -19.37 -0.50 8.79
C PRO A 139 -18.11 0.35 8.62
N MET A 140 -17.01 -0.25 8.18
CA MET A 140 -15.75 0.41 7.87
C MET A 140 -15.58 0.64 6.37
N ALA A 141 -16.33 -0.04 5.51
CA ALA A 141 -16.19 0.10 4.05
C ALA A 141 -16.56 1.52 3.60
N LYS A 142 -15.91 1.96 2.54
CA LYS A 142 -16.20 3.23 1.87
C LYS A 142 -16.43 2.97 0.37
N ILE A 143 -17.47 3.58 -0.18
CA ILE A 143 -17.76 3.50 -1.61
C ILE A 143 -17.05 4.64 -2.32
N GLY A 144 -16.34 4.33 -3.38
CA GLY A 144 -15.79 5.28 -4.32
C GLY A 144 -16.43 5.14 -5.69
N LEU A 145 -16.36 6.21 -6.46
CA LEU A 145 -16.70 6.19 -7.87
C LEU A 145 -15.50 6.71 -8.64
N GLU A 146 -14.83 5.84 -9.39
CA GLU A 146 -13.72 6.24 -10.23
C GLU A 146 -14.19 6.42 -11.67
N ILE A 147 -13.87 7.57 -12.25
CA ILE A 147 -14.03 7.85 -13.68
C ILE A 147 -12.65 7.84 -14.31
N THR A 148 -12.48 7.09 -15.40
CA THR A 148 -11.21 6.96 -16.11
C THR A 148 -11.43 6.78 -17.61
N ASP A 149 -10.43 7.10 -18.42
CA ASP A 149 -10.39 6.82 -19.86
C ASP A 149 -9.45 5.64 -20.20
N SER A 150 -9.06 4.82 -19.20
CA SER A 150 -8.12 3.72 -19.35
C SER A 150 -8.78 2.36 -19.07
N PRO A 151 -8.91 1.47 -20.08
CA PRO A 151 -9.39 0.10 -19.85
C PRO A 151 -8.43 -0.73 -18.98
N TYR A 152 -7.11 -0.45 -19.01
CA TYR A 152 -6.13 -1.04 -18.09
C TYR A 152 -6.49 -0.76 -16.62
N VAL A 153 -6.88 0.49 -16.31
CA VAL A 153 -7.32 0.87 -14.96
C VAL A 153 -8.57 0.09 -14.56
N VAL A 154 -9.57 0.00 -15.45
CA VAL A 154 -10.80 -0.79 -15.19
C VAL A 154 -10.45 -2.23 -14.81
N CYS A 155 -9.65 -2.92 -15.62
CA CYS A 155 -9.28 -4.32 -15.38
C CYS A 155 -8.50 -4.51 -14.07
N ASN A 156 -7.60 -3.58 -13.73
CA ASN A 156 -6.90 -3.63 -12.44
C ASN A 156 -7.82 -3.34 -11.26
N MET A 157 -8.76 -2.40 -11.39
CA MET A 157 -9.75 -2.10 -10.33
C MET A 157 -10.69 -3.28 -10.07
N HIS A 158 -11.04 -4.08 -11.09
CA HIS A 158 -11.78 -5.35 -10.91
C HIS A 158 -11.06 -6.33 -9.98
N ILE A 159 -9.72 -6.39 -10.02
CA ILE A 159 -8.93 -7.26 -9.15
C ILE A 159 -8.74 -6.64 -7.78
N MET A 160 -8.45 -5.33 -7.74
CA MET A 160 -8.03 -4.65 -6.52
C MET A 160 -9.17 -4.25 -5.59
N THR A 161 -10.41 -4.16 -6.12
CA THR A 161 -11.58 -3.66 -5.39
C THR A 161 -12.81 -4.51 -5.68
N ARG A 162 -13.91 -4.26 -5.00
CA ARG A 162 -15.21 -4.88 -5.32
C ARG A 162 -15.95 -3.89 -6.21
N VAL A 163 -16.19 -4.27 -7.47
CA VAL A 163 -16.73 -3.38 -8.51
C VAL A 163 -18.16 -3.77 -8.89
N GLY A 164 -18.96 -2.80 -9.31
CA GLY A 164 -20.14 -2.99 -10.11
C GLY A 164 -21.47 -2.92 -9.36
N GLN A 165 -22.47 -3.68 -9.84
CA GLN A 165 -23.87 -3.54 -9.44
C GLN A 165 -24.13 -3.69 -7.94
N LYS A 166 -23.42 -4.60 -7.25
CA LYS A 166 -23.58 -4.79 -5.80
C LYS A 166 -23.14 -3.56 -5.00
N VAL A 167 -22.15 -2.82 -5.52
CA VAL A 167 -21.69 -1.57 -4.91
C VAL A 167 -22.75 -0.49 -5.07
N ILE A 168 -23.33 -0.36 -6.26
CA ILE A 168 -24.42 0.59 -6.52
C ILE A 168 -25.65 0.28 -5.66
N GLN A 169 -25.99 -0.99 -5.47
CA GLN A 169 -27.08 -1.39 -4.58
C GLN A 169 -26.78 -1.02 -3.12
N ALA A 170 -25.55 -1.20 -2.67
CA ALA A 170 -25.12 -0.82 -1.32
C ALA A 170 -25.07 0.70 -1.12
N LEU A 171 -24.74 1.47 -2.18
CA LEU A 171 -24.78 2.93 -2.16
C LEU A 171 -26.20 3.45 -1.96
N GLY A 172 -27.15 2.88 -2.69
CA GLY A 172 -28.55 3.34 -2.64
C GLY A 172 -28.78 4.77 -3.14
N PRO A 173 -30.02 5.30 -2.99
CA PRO A 173 -30.38 6.61 -3.54
C PRO A 173 -29.73 7.80 -2.82
N ASP A 174 -29.45 7.66 -1.54
CA ASP A 174 -28.98 8.75 -0.67
C ASP A 174 -27.56 8.51 -0.10
N GLY A 175 -26.90 7.43 -0.53
CA GLY A 175 -25.57 7.09 -0.04
C GLY A 175 -24.49 8.05 -0.52
N ASP A 176 -23.51 8.29 0.33
CA ASP A 176 -22.34 9.08 0.02
C ASP A 176 -21.24 8.24 -0.66
N PHE A 177 -20.56 8.82 -1.62
CA PHE A 177 -19.42 8.24 -2.30
C PHE A 177 -18.26 9.22 -2.37
N ILE A 178 -17.05 8.68 -2.56
CA ILE A 178 -15.83 9.45 -2.75
C ILE A 178 -15.60 9.58 -4.26
N PRO A 179 -15.66 10.81 -4.83
CA PRO A 179 -15.43 11.04 -6.24
C PRO A 179 -13.91 10.95 -6.55
N CYS A 180 -13.60 10.14 -7.57
CA CYS A 180 -12.24 9.88 -8.03
C CYS A 180 -12.19 10.10 -9.54
N LEU A 181 -11.52 11.16 -10.03
CA LEU A 181 -11.36 11.44 -11.45
C LEU A 181 -9.94 11.14 -11.89
N HIS A 182 -9.81 10.29 -12.90
CA HIS A 182 -8.57 9.92 -13.55
C HIS A 182 -8.66 10.12 -15.06
N SER A 183 -7.56 10.56 -15.68
CA SER A 183 -7.36 10.50 -17.13
C SER A 183 -5.88 10.27 -17.43
N VAL A 184 -5.59 9.50 -18.47
CA VAL A 184 -4.23 9.35 -19.02
C VAL A 184 -3.71 10.66 -19.66
N GLY A 185 -4.59 11.64 -19.89
CA GLY A 185 -4.22 12.95 -20.38
C GLY A 185 -3.69 12.97 -21.81
N ALA A 186 -4.18 12.09 -22.67
CA ALA A 186 -3.76 11.92 -24.05
C ALA A 186 -4.98 11.87 -24.99
N PRO A 187 -5.70 13.00 -25.20
CA PRO A 187 -6.83 13.07 -26.12
C PRO A 187 -6.40 12.72 -27.55
N LEU A 188 -7.30 12.09 -28.31
CA LEU A 188 -7.08 11.71 -29.70
C LEU A 188 -7.73 12.72 -30.65
N ALA A 189 -7.03 13.05 -31.72
CA ALA A 189 -7.63 13.77 -32.85
C ALA A 189 -8.51 12.84 -33.69
N ASP A 190 -9.41 13.39 -34.50
CA ASP A 190 -10.29 12.62 -35.39
C ASP A 190 -9.47 11.68 -36.29
N GLY A 191 -9.75 10.38 -36.21
CA GLY A 191 -9.04 9.33 -36.97
C GLY A 191 -7.65 8.97 -36.48
N GLN A 192 -7.18 9.55 -35.39
CA GLN A 192 -5.90 9.19 -34.77
C GLN A 192 -6.01 7.84 -34.06
N GLN A 193 -5.07 6.94 -34.33
CA GLN A 193 -4.92 5.70 -33.58
C GLN A 193 -4.24 5.95 -32.24
N ASP A 194 -4.68 5.26 -31.21
CA ASP A 194 -4.06 5.32 -29.89
C ASP A 194 -2.71 4.57 -29.86
N VAL A 195 -1.87 4.94 -28.90
CA VAL A 195 -0.63 4.22 -28.61
C VAL A 195 -0.90 3.12 -27.57
N PRO A 196 -0.05 2.06 -27.51
CA PRO A 196 -0.24 0.98 -26.54
C PRO A 196 -0.29 1.40 -25.08
N TRP A 197 0.42 2.50 -24.73
CA TRP A 197 0.40 3.07 -23.38
C TRP A 197 0.31 4.60 -23.45
N PRO A 198 -0.90 5.16 -23.47
CA PRO A 198 -1.09 6.60 -23.46
C PRO A 198 -0.80 7.19 -22.09
N CYS A 199 -0.06 8.29 -22.05
CA CYS A 199 0.15 9.09 -20.84
C CYS A 199 0.57 10.51 -21.21
N ALA A 200 0.39 11.45 -20.28
CA ALA A 200 0.90 12.81 -20.45
C ALA A 200 2.38 12.90 -20.11
N PRO A 201 3.11 13.90 -20.63
CA PRO A 201 4.48 14.17 -20.21
C PRO A 201 4.55 14.53 -18.71
N MET A 202 5.73 14.33 -18.11
CA MET A 202 5.92 14.37 -16.64
C MET A 202 5.47 15.69 -16.01
N GLU A 203 5.71 16.82 -16.68
CA GLU A 203 5.37 18.16 -16.19
C GLU A 203 3.86 18.41 -16.12
N LYS A 204 3.05 17.61 -16.84
CA LYS A 204 1.59 17.67 -16.83
C LYS A 204 0.96 16.61 -15.93
N LYS A 205 1.76 15.74 -15.29
CA LYS A 205 1.23 14.72 -14.36
C LYS A 205 0.91 15.37 -13.02
N TYR A 206 -0.29 15.11 -12.50
CA TYR A 206 -0.75 15.55 -11.18
C TYR A 206 -1.54 14.44 -10.51
N ILE A 207 -1.17 14.08 -9.28
CA ILE A 207 -1.91 13.16 -8.42
C ILE A 207 -2.37 13.97 -7.20
N SER A 208 -3.58 14.51 -7.26
CA SER A 208 -4.07 15.55 -6.37
C SER A 208 -5.13 15.00 -5.42
N HIS A 209 -4.97 15.31 -4.13
CA HIS A 209 -5.89 14.92 -3.08
C HIS A 209 -6.42 16.15 -2.38
N PHE A 210 -7.74 16.24 -2.23
CA PHE A 210 -8.45 17.31 -1.55
C PHE A 210 -9.14 16.73 -0.30
N PRO A 211 -8.39 16.54 0.80
CA PRO A 211 -8.86 15.77 1.95
C PRO A 211 -10.06 16.41 2.67
N ASN A 212 -10.23 17.73 2.60
CA ASN A 212 -11.38 18.41 3.19
C ASN A 212 -12.69 18.10 2.48
N GLU A 213 -12.63 17.69 1.20
CA GLU A 213 -13.78 17.38 0.35
C GLU A 213 -13.89 15.88 0.05
N ASN A 214 -12.95 15.06 0.53
CA ASN A 214 -12.81 13.65 0.17
C ASN A 214 -12.75 13.43 -1.36
N LEU A 215 -12.02 14.28 -2.08
CA LEU A 215 -11.95 14.31 -3.54
C LEU A 215 -10.56 13.92 -4.02
N ILE A 216 -10.49 13.13 -5.12
CA ILE A 216 -9.24 12.72 -5.76
C ILE A 216 -9.28 13.07 -7.24
N TRP A 217 -8.27 13.81 -7.71
CA TRP A 217 -8.07 14.11 -9.12
C TRP A 217 -6.66 13.72 -9.55
N SER A 218 -6.55 12.76 -10.49
CA SER A 218 -5.28 12.27 -11.02
C SER A 218 -5.26 12.41 -12.55
N PHE A 219 -4.21 13.03 -13.05
CA PHE A 219 -4.07 13.33 -14.47
C PHE A 219 -2.69 12.92 -15.00
N GLY A 220 -2.67 12.26 -16.15
CA GLY A 220 -1.50 12.11 -16.98
C GLY A 220 -0.68 10.83 -16.77
N SER A 221 -0.96 10.01 -15.76
CA SER A 221 -0.29 8.72 -15.55
C SER A 221 -1.32 7.59 -15.58
N GLY A 222 -1.05 6.54 -16.34
CA GLY A 222 -1.90 5.34 -16.41
C GLY A 222 -1.46 4.21 -15.48
N TYR A 223 -0.42 4.40 -14.64
CA TYR A 223 0.23 3.30 -13.94
C TYR A 223 0.12 3.37 -12.40
N GLY A 224 -0.20 2.22 -11.82
CA GLY A 224 -0.07 1.96 -10.39
C GLY A 224 -0.93 2.86 -9.50
N GLY A 225 -0.34 3.30 -8.37
CA GLY A 225 -1.05 4.15 -7.41
C GLY A 225 -1.42 5.54 -7.90
N ASN A 226 -0.97 5.94 -9.09
CA ASN A 226 -1.37 7.19 -9.75
C ASN A 226 -2.73 7.08 -10.43
N ALA A 227 -3.12 5.86 -10.83
CA ALA A 227 -4.30 5.59 -11.65
C ALA A 227 -5.31 4.67 -10.95
N LEU A 228 -4.86 3.73 -10.11
CA LEU A 228 -5.74 2.89 -9.29
C LEU A 228 -6.12 3.67 -8.03
N LEU A 229 -7.09 4.57 -8.15
CA LEU A 229 -7.36 5.59 -7.14
C LEU A 229 -7.96 5.03 -5.84
N GLY A 230 -8.53 3.83 -5.87
CA GLY A 230 -8.95 3.11 -4.67
C GLY A 230 -7.79 2.78 -3.72
N LYS A 231 -6.59 2.46 -4.26
CA LYS A 231 -5.47 1.97 -3.46
C LYS A 231 -4.85 3.06 -2.56
N LYS A 232 -3.81 3.76 -3.03
CA LYS A 232 -3.05 4.71 -2.21
C LYS A 232 -3.74 6.07 -2.03
N CYS A 233 -4.48 6.50 -3.04
CA CYS A 233 -5.15 7.78 -3.00
C CYS A 233 -6.33 7.76 -2.02
N LEU A 234 -7.30 6.83 -2.20
CA LEU A 234 -8.45 6.73 -1.33
C LEU A 234 -8.10 6.02 -0.03
N ALA A 235 -7.57 4.77 -0.10
CA ALA A 235 -7.44 3.91 1.07
C ALA A 235 -6.40 4.37 2.09
N LEU A 236 -5.51 5.29 1.72
CA LEU A 236 -4.55 5.90 2.64
C LEU A 236 -4.68 7.42 2.73
N ARG A 237 -4.42 8.18 1.65
CA ARG A 237 -4.33 9.64 1.76
C ARG A 237 -5.66 10.29 2.14
N ILE A 238 -6.74 9.95 1.46
CA ILE A 238 -8.07 10.46 1.83
C ILE A 238 -8.58 9.77 3.09
N ALA A 239 -8.45 8.45 3.19
CA ALA A 239 -8.93 7.69 4.35
C ALA A 239 -8.24 8.08 5.65
N SER A 240 -6.94 8.41 5.66
CA SER A 240 -6.26 8.88 6.87
C SER A 240 -6.86 10.20 7.40
N ALA A 241 -7.19 11.14 6.50
CA ALA A 241 -7.84 12.38 6.88
C ALA A 241 -9.30 12.16 7.35
N MET A 242 -10.04 11.26 6.68
CA MET A 242 -11.38 10.84 7.13
C MET A 242 -11.31 10.18 8.51
N ALA A 243 -10.37 9.26 8.68
CA ALA A 243 -10.16 8.49 9.91
C ALA A 243 -9.91 9.40 11.11
N LYS A 244 -9.07 10.44 10.94
CA LYS A 244 -8.87 11.47 11.97
C LYS A 244 -10.17 12.15 12.37
N ARG A 245 -10.99 12.56 11.38
CA ARG A 245 -12.26 13.27 11.64
C ARG A 245 -13.32 12.38 12.28
N GLU A 246 -13.37 11.11 11.86
CA GLU A 246 -14.39 10.13 12.26
C GLU A 246 -13.96 9.26 13.46
N GLY A 247 -12.70 9.36 13.89
CA GLY A 247 -12.17 8.64 15.06
C GLY A 247 -11.89 7.16 14.81
N TRP A 248 -11.39 6.80 13.63
CA TRP A 248 -10.87 5.47 13.27
C TRP A 248 -9.46 5.61 12.67
N MET A 249 -8.83 4.55 12.18
CA MET A 249 -7.46 4.55 11.69
C MET A 249 -7.39 3.97 10.28
N ALA A 250 -6.60 4.59 9.39
CA ALA A 250 -6.25 4.08 8.06
C ALA A 250 -4.73 4.05 7.95
N GLU A 251 -4.18 2.84 7.90
CA GLU A 251 -2.76 2.60 8.09
C GLU A 251 -2.14 1.80 6.96
N HIS A 252 -0.88 2.10 6.65
CA HIS A 252 -0.08 1.35 5.68
C HIS A 252 0.48 0.08 6.33
N MET A 253 -0.42 -0.85 6.63
CA MET A 253 -0.12 -2.07 7.39
C MET A 253 -0.66 -3.31 6.70
N LEU A 254 0.10 -4.40 6.79
CA LEU A 254 -0.43 -5.75 6.57
C LEU A 254 -1.33 -6.16 7.75
N ILE A 255 -2.21 -7.13 7.54
CA ILE A 255 -2.96 -7.81 8.61
C ILE A 255 -2.69 -9.32 8.50
N LEU A 256 -2.11 -9.87 9.56
CA LEU A 256 -1.71 -11.27 9.68
C LEU A 256 -2.42 -11.92 10.87
N ARG A 257 -2.97 -13.13 10.66
CA ARG A 257 -3.34 -14.04 11.75
C ARG A 257 -2.22 -15.03 11.97
N LEU A 258 -1.79 -15.19 13.22
CA LEU A 258 -0.91 -16.25 13.63
C LEU A 258 -1.68 -17.18 14.59
N THR A 259 -1.75 -18.47 14.27
CA THR A 259 -2.42 -19.48 15.09
C THR A 259 -1.38 -20.37 15.75
N SER A 260 -1.41 -20.45 17.08
CA SER A 260 -0.51 -21.31 17.86
C SER A 260 -0.89 -22.79 17.75
N PRO A 261 0.02 -23.73 18.13
CA PRO A 261 -0.28 -25.16 18.17
C PRO A 261 -1.49 -25.52 19.06
N ALA A 262 -1.80 -24.69 20.07
CA ALA A 262 -2.97 -24.85 20.93
C ALA A 262 -4.27 -24.28 20.32
N GLY A 263 -4.24 -23.79 19.08
CA GLY A 263 -5.40 -23.21 18.40
C GLY A 263 -5.72 -21.77 18.77
N LYS A 264 -4.91 -21.11 19.62
CA LYS A 264 -5.11 -19.69 19.94
C LYS A 264 -4.67 -18.82 18.79
N GLN A 265 -5.53 -17.86 18.41
CA GLN A 265 -5.31 -16.92 17.31
C GLN A 265 -4.87 -15.56 17.85
N TYR A 266 -3.94 -14.95 17.15
CA TYR A 266 -3.45 -13.59 17.38
C TYR A 266 -3.49 -12.83 16.06
N HIS A 267 -3.98 -11.59 16.07
CA HIS A 267 -4.01 -10.74 14.89
C HIS A 267 -3.00 -9.61 15.04
N ILE A 268 -2.17 -9.48 14.03
CA ILE A 268 -1.03 -8.58 14.00
C ILE A 268 -1.22 -7.60 12.84
N ALA A 269 -1.16 -6.30 13.13
CA ALA A 269 -1.04 -5.27 12.12
C ALA A 269 0.42 -4.76 12.09
N ALA A 270 1.06 -4.76 10.91
CA ALA A 270 2.47 -4.44 10.82
C ALA A 270 2.79 -3.43 9.71
N ALA A 271 3.50 -2.38 10.07
CA ALA A 271 3.94 -1.30 9.18
C ALA A 271 5.44 -1.37 8.90
N PHE A 272 5.78 -1.46 7.62
CA PHE A 272 7.15 -1.42 7.15
C PHE A 272 7.28 -0.51 5.93
N PRO A 273 8.34 0.28 5.81
CA PRO A 273 8.67 0.99 4.58
C PRO A 273 8.83 0.04 3.38
N SER A 274 8.78 0.59 2.18
CA SER A 274 8.96 -0.17 0.94
C SER A 274 10.25 -1.00 0.98
N ALA A 275 10.21 -2.20 0.42
CA ALA A 275 11.33 -3.16 0.37
C ALA A 275 11.84 -3.66 1.73
N CYS A 276 11.04 -3.54 2.80
CA CYS A 276 11.38 -4.08 4.12
C CYS A 276 10.68 -5.41 4.46
N GLY A 277 10.14 -6.12 3.45
CA GLY A 277 9.60 -7.46 3.62
C GLY A 277 8.14 -7.53 4.08
N LYS A 278 7.34 -6.46 3.90
CA LYS A 278 5.93 -6.41 4.33
C LYS A 278 5.09 -7.56 3.72
N THR A 279 5.09 -7.72 2.40
CA THR A 279 4.35 -8.79 1.71
C THR A 279 4.86 -10.19 2.13
N ASN A 280 6.17 -10.35 2.34
CA ASN A 280 6.73 -11.62 2.81
C ASN A 280 6.25 -11.97 4.23
N LEU A 281 6.14 -10.97 5.12
CA LEU A 281 5.58 -11.19 6.46
C LEU A 281 4.07 -11.45 6.41
N ALA A 282 3.32 -10.75 5.56
CA ALA A 282 1.89 -10.97 5.40
C ALA A 282 1.55 -12.40 4.97
N MET A 283 2.42 -13.00 4.15
CA MET A 283 2.26 -14.37 3.62
C MET A 283 3.21 -15.36 4.29
N ILE A 284 3.63 -15.10 5.54
CA ILE A 284 4.60 -15.92 6.24
C ILE A 284 4.15 -17.38 6.35
N GLN A 285 5.09 -18.29 6.09
CA GLN A 285 4.96 -19.70 6.41
C GLN A 285 5.88 -19.99 7.61
N PRO A 286 5.31 -20.11 8.83
CA PRO A 286 6.10 -20.33 10.03
C PRO A 286 6.93 -21.61 9.95
N THR A 287 8.19 -21.54 10.35
CA THR A 287 9.09 -22.71 10.48
C THR A 287 8.86 -23.46 11.78
N LEU A 288 8.27 -22.82 12.78
CA LEU A 288 7.94 -23.45 14.06
C LEU A 288 6.82 -24.48 13.90
N PRO A 289 7.00 -25.73 14.43
CA PRO A 289 6.01 -26.78 14.30
C PRO A 289 4.64 -26.38 14.90
N GLY A 290 3.58 -26.64 14.12
CA GLY A 290 2.20 -26.41 14.54
C GLY A 290 1.71 -24.96 14.52
N TRP A 291 2.60 -23.97 14.27
CA TRP A 291 2.20 -22.60 14.03
C TRP A 291 1.70 -22.42 12.59
N LYS A 292 0.67 -21.60 12.41
CA LYS A 292 0.10 -21.28 11.10
C LYS A 292 -0.03 -19.79 10.91
N GLY A 293 0.33 -19.30 9.71
CA GLY A 293 0.13 -17.93 9.27
C GLY A 293 -1.00 -17.85 8.24
N GLU A 294 -1.89 -16.86 8.37
CA GLU A 294 -2.95 -16.54 7.41
C GLU A 294 -2.98 -15.03 7.18
N THR A 295 -3.02 -14.60 5.92
CA THR A 295 -3.12 -13.17 5.59
C THR A 295 -4.55 -12.70 5.45
N PHE A 296 -4.83 -11.44 5.81
CA PHE A 296 -6.05 -10.71 5.47
C PHE A 296 -5.77 -9.67 4.38
N GLY A 297 -4.53 -9.22 4.30
CA GLY A 297 -4.03 -8.27 3.32
C GLY A 297 -2.60 -7.87 3.62
N ASP A 298 -1.86 -7.47 2.59
CA ASP A 298 -0.42 -7.24 2.71
C ASP A 298 -0.02 -5.77 2.81
N ASP A 299 -0.98 -4.83 2.67
CA ASP A 299 -0.60 -3.45 2.40
C ASP A 299 -1.37 -2.40 3.21
N ILE A 300 -2.67 -2.53 3.43
CA ILE A 300 -3.53 -1.51 4.04
C ILE A 300 -4.46 -2.12 5.09
N ALA A 301 -4.55 -1.46 6.24
CA ALA A 301 -5.48 -1.81 7.31
C ALA A 301 -6.36 -0.59 7.66
N TRP A 302 -7.68 -0.77 7.64
CA TRP A 302 -8.63 0.17 8.23
C TRP A 302 -9.11 -0.38 9.56
N MET A 303 -9.04 0.45 10.62
CA MET A 303 -9.27 -0.03 11.98
C MET A 303 -10.21 0.89 12.73
N LYS A 304 -11.17 0.30 13.45
CA LYS A 304 -12.16 1.02 14.25
C LYS A 304 -12.34 0.34 15.60
N ILE A 305 -12.60 1.13 16.63
CA ILE A 305 -12.95 0.61 17.94
C ILE A 305 -14.35 -0.03 17.84
N GLY A 306 -14.42 -1.32 18.15
CA GLY A 306 -15.64 -2.10 18.14
C GLY A 306 -16.39 -2.05 19.49
N PRO A 307 -17.51 -2.82 19.60
CA PRO A 307 -18.40 -2.76 20.78
C PRO A 307 -17.71 -3.08 22.12
N GLU A 308 -16.72 -3.95 22.12
CA GLU A 308 -15.99 -4.36 23.33
C GLU A 308 -14.85 -3.41 23.71
N GLY A 309 -14.71 -2.28 23.02
CA GLY A 309 -13.60 -1.34 23.21
C GLY A 309 -12.27 -1.82 22.60
N ARG A 310 -12.26 -2.95 21.87
CA ARG A 310 -11.09 -3.45 21.15
C ARG A 310 -11.03 -2.84 19.75
N LEU A 311 -9.82 -2.79 19.19
CA LEU A 311 -9.60 -2.32 17.83
C LEU A 311 -9.82 -3.45 16.83
N TYR A 312 -10.73 -3.26 15.86
CA TYR A 312 -11.01 -4.22 14.79
C TYR A 312 -10.51 -3.69 13.46
N ALA A 313 -9.94 -4.56 12.64
CA ALA A 313 -9.36 -4.23 11.35
C ALA A 313 -10.03 -4.98 10.19
N ILE A 314 -10.15 -4.30 9.04
CA ILE A 314 -10.41 -4.89 7.73
C ILE A 314 -9.27 -4.54 6.78
N ASN A 315 -9.06 -5.40 5.77
CA ASN A 315 -8.33 -5.00 4.57
C ASN A 315 -9.31 -4.35 3.58
N PRO A 316 -9.09 -3.09 3.17
CA PRO A 316 -9.97 -2.45 2.19
C PRO A 316 -9.82 -3.01 0.76
N GLU A 317 -8.71 -3.65 0.43
CA GLU A 317 -8.42 -4.18 -0.91
C GLU A 317 -8.98 -5.59 -1.09
N SER A 318 -9.25 -6.01 -2.34
CA SER A 318 -9.61 -7.38 -2.70
C SER A 318 -8.53 -8.11 -3.53
N GLY A 319 -7.41 -7.45 -3.76
CA GLY A 319 -6.26 -7.96 -4.50
C GLY A 319 -4.93 -7.52 -3.92
N PHE A 320 -3.86 -8.06 -4.46
CA PHE A 320 -2.48 -7.67 -4.17
C PHE A 320 -1.90 -6.90 -5.36
N PHE A 321 -1.25 -5.77 -5.08
CA PHE A 321 -0.49 -4.99 -6.05
C PHE A 321 0.97 -4.95 -5.61
N GLY A 322 1.69 -6.04 -5.87
CA GLY A 322 3.04 -6.26 -5.35
C GLY A 322 4.15 -5.84 -6.31
N VAL A 323 5.36 -5.65 -5.76
CA VAL A 323 6.60 -5.52 -6.53
C VAL A 323 7.03 -6.92 -6.96
N ALA A 324 7.28 -7.12 -8.26
CA ALA A 324 7.70 -8.40 -8.81
C ALA A 324 9.18 -8.72 -8.54
N PRO A 325 10.16 -7.84 -8.84
CA PRO A 325 11.57 -8.12 -8.60
C PRO A 325 11.89 -8.50 -7.16
N GLY A 326 12.69 -9.56 -6.99
CA GLY A 326 13.05 -10.12 -5.69
C GLY A 326 12.03 -11.11 -5.11
N THR A 327 10.82 -11.22 -5.68
CA THR A 327 9.85 -12.24 -5.30
C THR A 327 10.22 -13.57 -5.95
N SER A 328 10.32 -14.65 -5.16
CA SER A 328 10.68 -15.99 -5.64
C SER A 328 10.13 -17.06 -4.71
N TYR A 329 10.20 -18.32 -5.10
CA TYR A 329 9.86 -19.44 -4.22
C TYR A 329 10.74 -19.52 -2.96
N GLN A 330 11.97 -19.00 -3.03
CA GLN A 330 12.85 -18.92 -1.86
C GLN A 330 12.42 -17.83 -0.87
N SER A 331 11.97 -16.67 -1.39
CA SER A 331 11.61 -15.53 -0.54
C SER A 331 10.13 -15.54 -0.11
N ASN A 332 9.22 -16.00 -0.97
CA ASN A 332 7.77 -16.02 -0.71
C ASN A 332 7.04 -17.04 -1.59
N PRO A 333 7.01 -18.33 -1.19
CA PRO A 333 6.30 -19.38 -1.95
C PRO A 333 4.82 -19.08 -2.15
N ALA A 334 4.14 -18.54 -1.13
CA ALA A 334 2.71 -18.23 -1.21
C ALA A 334 2.41 -17.15 -2.25
N ALA A 335 3.26 -16.13 -2.37
CA ALA A 335 3.13 -15.14 -3.44
C ALA A 335 3.33 -15.80 -4.82
N MET A 336 4.36 -16.62 -4.99
CA MET A 336 4.61 -17.31 -6.26
C MET A 336 3.45 -18.23 -6.67
N ASP A 337 2.84 -18.92 -5.71
CA ASP A 337 1.65 -19.75 -5.95
C ASP A 337 0.43 -18.89 -6.32
N THR A 338 0.28 -17.72 -5.71
CA THR A 338 -0.76 -16.73 -6.05
C THR A 338 -0.62 -16.26 -7.51
N LEU A 339 0.61 -16.18 -8.03
CA LEU A 339 0.92 -15.62 -9.36
C LEU A 339 0.79 -16.64 -10.52
N LYS A 340 0.20 -17.81 -10.31
CA LYS A 340 0.10 -18.85 -11.34
C LYS A 340 -0.94 -18.57 -12.44
N GLN A 341 -1.97 -17.80 -12.13
CA GLN A 341 -3.09 -17.50 -13.06
C GLN A 341 -3.83 -16.22 -12.67
N ASN A 342 -4.62 -15.67 -13.62
CA ASN A 342 -5.49 -14.48 -13.42
C ASN A 342 -4.71 -13.22 -12.98
N ILE A 343 -3.54 -12.99 -13.55
CA ILE A 343 -2.63 -11.92 -13.13
C ILE A 343 -2.46 -10.87 -14.23
N ILE A 344 -2.43 -9.63 -13.85
CA ILE A 344 -1.91 -8.55 -14.68
C ILE A 344 -0.48 -8.25 -14.22
N PHE A 345 0.49 -8.48 -15.10
CA PHE A 345 1.87 -8.05 -14.90
C PHE A 345 2.14 -6.75 -15.65
N THR A 346 2.92 -5.87 -15.08
CA THR A 346 3.35 -4.62 -15.74
C THR A 346 4.85 -4.46 -15.60
N ASN A 347 5.54 -4.27 -16.73
CA ASN A 347 6.99 -4.04 -16.83
C ASN A 347 7.88 -5.20 -16.37
N CYS A 348 7.39 -6.42 -16.41
CA CYS A 348 8.21 -7.63 -16.32
C CYS A 348 8.87 -7.93 -17.67
N ALA A 349 9.90 -8.77 -17.70
CA ALA A 349 10.46 -9.29 -18.93
C ALA A 349 9.58 -10.44 -19.48
N LEU A 350 9.57 -10.62 -20.81
CA LEU A 350 8.88 -11.71 -21.51
C LEU A 350 9.91 -12.73 -21.95
N THR A 351 9.73 -13.98 -21.55
CA THR A 351 10.59 -15.10 -21.95
C THR A 351 10.23 -15.64 -23.34
N ASP A 352 11.15 -16.36 -23.99
CA ASP A 352 10.96 -16.92 -25.32
C ASP A 352 9.82 -17.96 -25.40
N ASP A 353 9.49 -18.59 -24.28
CA ASP A 353 8.40 -19.55 -24.16
C ASP A 353 7.05 -18.94 -23.72
N GLY A 354 6.97 -17.59 -23.70
CA GLY A 354 5.73 -16.86 -23.45
C GLY A 354 5.32 -16.76 -21.99
N ASP A 355 6.28 -16.82 -21.06
CA ASP A 355 6.09 -16.52 -19.63
C ASP A 355 6.76 -15.17 -19.27
N ILE A 356 6.61 -14.77 -18.03
CA ILE A 356 7.29 -13.59 -17.47
C ILE A 356 8.54 -14.00 -16.68
N TRP A 357 9.47 -13.06 -16.59
CA TRP A 357 10.64 -13.16 -15.72
C TRP A 357 10.99 -11.81 -15.09
N TRP A 358 11.62 -11.86 -13.93
CA TRP A 358 12.21 -10.70 -13.25
C TRP A 358 13.43 -11.12 -12.42
N GLU A 359 14.25 -10.15 -12.07
CA GLU A 359 15.44 -10.36 -11.25
C GLU A 359 15.07 -10.89 -9.85
N GLY A 360 15.74 -11.96 -9.45
CA GLY A 360 15.48 -12.68 -8.20
C GLY A 360 14.64 -13.96 -8.36
N MET A 361 14.04 -14.21 -9.53
CA MET A 361 13.48 -15.52 -9.85
C MET A 361 14.60 -16.53 -10.11
N ASN A 362 14.33 -17.81 -9.78
CA ASN A 362 15.24 -18.89 -10.13
C ASN A 362 15.35 -19.07 -11.66
N GLY A 363 16.52 -19.47 -12.15
CA GLY A 363 16.73 -19.82 -13.55
C GLY A 363 16.73 -18.61 -14.48
N ALA A 364 17.68 -17.68 -14.31
CA ALA A 364 17.82 -16.56 -15.24
C ALA A 364 17.91 -17.05 -16.69
N PRO A 365 16.99 -16.65 -17.59
CA PRO A 365 16.96 -17.08 -18.98
C PRO A 365 18.21 -16.58 -19.72
N ALA A 366 18.58 -17.26 -20.81
CA ALA A 366 19.67 -16.80 -21.67
C ALA A 366 19.29 -15.54 -22.45
N HIS A 367 18.04 -15.50 -22.91
CA HIS A 367 17.42 -14.41 -23.66
C HIS A 367 16.01 -14.12 -23.14
N THR A 368 15.60 -12.84 -23.20
CA THR A 368 14.23 -12.35 -22.98
C THR A 368 13.99 -11.08 -23.78
N ILE A 369 12.74 -10.68 -23.90
CA ILE A 369 12.39 -9.30 -24.28
C ILE A 369 12.22 -8.50 -22.99
N ASP A 370 13.00 -7.44 -22.83
CA ASP A 370 12.97 -6.59 -21.64
C ASP A 370 11.65 -5.81 -21.49
N TRP A 371 11.49 -5.14 -20.37
CA TRP A 371 10.30 -4.35 -20.07
C TRP A 371 10.07 -3.16 -21.03
N LYS A 372 11.11 -2.75 -21.79
CA LYS A 372 11.02 -1.73 -22.85
C LYS A 372 10.73 -2.32 -24.22
N GLY A 373 10.59 -3.65 -24.34
CA GLY A 373 10.35 -4.33 -25.61
C GLY A 373 11.61 -4.60 -26.45
N ARG A 374 12.81 -4.58 -25.85
CA ARG A 374 14.10 -4.80 -26.52
C ARG A 374 14.66 -6.20 -26.21
N ASP A 375 15.44 -6.75 -27.13
CA ASP A 375 16.20 -7.99 -26.85
C ASP A 375 17.15 -7.78 -25.66
N TRP A 376 17.09 -8.70 -24.72
CA TRP A 376 17.95 -8.72 -23.54
C TRP A 376 18.62 -10.09 -23.40
N MET A 377 19.93 -10.08 -23.18
CA MET A 377 20.76 -11.26 -22.99
C MET A 377 21.30 -11.31 -21.56
N ARG A 378 21.43 -12.53 -21.02
CA ARG A 378 22.06 -12.73 -19.71
C ARG A 378 23.45 -12.08 -19.67
N GLY A 379 23.70 -11.30 -18.62
CA GLY A 379 24.93 -10.52 -18.47
C GLY A 379 24.82 -9.07 -18.91
N ASN A 380 23.68 -8.65 -19.45
CA ASN A 380 23.40 -7.24 -19.70
C ASN A 380 23.44 -6.47 -18.36
N PRO A 381 24.13 -5.30 -18.28
CA PRO A 381 24.17 -4.50 -17.05
C PRO A 381 22.82 -3.86 -16.69
N GLU A 382 21.93 -3.62 -17.67
CA GLU A 382 20.56 -3.16 -17.40
C GLU A 382 19.68 -4.37 -17.01
N PRO A 383 18.78 -4.21 -16.02
CA PRO A 383 17.83 -5.27 -15.68
C PRO A 383 16.81 -5.51 -16.80
N ALA A 384 16.39 -6.76 -16.94
CA ALA A 384 15.37 -7.15 -17.93
C ALA A 384 13.97 -6.68 -17.52
N ALA A 385 13.61 -6.80 -16.23
CA ALA A 385 12.39 -6.21 -15.68
C ALA A 385 12.67 -4.80 -15.12
N HIS A 386 11.67 -3.93 -15.12
CA HIS A 386 11.79 -2.65 -14.42
C HIS A 386 12.00 -2.90 -12.91
N PRO A 387 12.91 -2.21 -12.20
CA PRO A 387 13.14 -2.42 -10.76
C PRO A 387 11.89 -2.29 -9.88
N ASN A 388 10.87 -1.61 -10.38
CA ASN A 388 9.56 -1.45 -9.73
C ASN A 388 8.43 -2.06 -10.59
N ALA A 389 8.72 -3.14 -11.34
CA ALA A 389 7.71 -3.93 -12.04
C ALA A 389 6.67 -4.48 -11.06
N ARG A 390 5.41 -4.54 -11.50
CA ARG A 390 4.28 -4.88 -10.63
C ARG A 390 3.51 -6.08 -11.13
N PHE A 391 2.87 -6.75 -10.19
CA PHE A 391 1.78 -7.67 -10.47
C PHE A 391 0.50 -7.22 -9.75
N THR A 392 -0.65 -7.48 -10.38
CA THR A 392 -1.98 -7.33 -9.78
C THR A 392 -2.62 -8.71 -9.73
N ALA A 393 -2.93 -9.20 -8.53
CA ALA A 393 -3.41 -10.56 -8.30
C ALA A 393 -4.65 -10.58 -7.41
N PRO A 394 -5.68 -11.41 -7.69
CA PRO A 394 -6.82 -11.58 -6.78
C PRO A 394 -6.37 -12.18 -5.43
N ALA A 395 -6.80 -11.57 -4.32
CA ALA A 395 -6.44 -12.06 -2.99
C ALA A 395 -7.05 -13.44 -2.70
N ALA A 396 -8.25 -13.72 -3.21
CA ALA A 396 -8.97 -14.97 -3.01
C ALA A 396 -8.21 -16.22 -3.49
N GLN A 397 -7.26 -16.08 -4.42
CA GLN A 397 -6.46 -17.21 -4.91
C GLN A 397 -5.16 -17.44 -4.13
N CYS A 398 -4.86 -16.59 -3.14
CA CYS A 398 -3.67 -16.76 -2.32
C CYS A 398 -3.83 -17.98 -1.39
N PRO A 399 -2.87 -18.94 -1.36
CA PRO A 399 -3.02 -20.18 -0.59
C PRO A 399 -3.07 -19.96 0.91
N VAL A 400 -2.59 -18.81 1.39
CA VAL A 400 -2.59 -18.44 2.82
C VAL A 400 -3.58 -17.34 3.16
N ILE A 401 -4.53 -17.02 2.25
CA ILE A 401 -5.60 -16.07 2.56
C ILE A 401 -6.50 -16.65 3.66
N SER A 402 -6.81 -15.86 4.66
CA SER A 402 -7.73 -16.28 5.72
C SER A 402 -9.15 -16.46 5.18
N ARG A 403 -9.86 -17.49 5.64
CA ARG A 403 -11.28 -17.66 5.31
C ARG A 403 -12.16 -16.52 5.81
N ASP A 404 -11.65 -15.76 6.78
CA ASP A 404 -12.34 -14.63 7.42
C ASP A 404 -12.02 -13.27 6.79
N TRP A 405 -11.25 -13.23 5.69
CA TRP A 405 -10.73 -11.98 5.12
C TRP A 405 -11.81 -11.01 4.58
N GLU A 406 -13.00 -11.55 4.23
CA GLU A 406 -14.16 -10.76 3.80
C GLU A 406 -15.20 -10.55 4.92
N LYS A 407 -14.90 -10.86 6.18
CA LYS A 407 -15.82 -10.61 7.28
C LYS A 407 -16.09 -9.12 7.45
N PRO A 408 -17.35 -8.66 7.37
CA PRO A 408 -17.70 -7.24 7.46
C PRO A 408 -17.30 -6.59 8.78
N GLU A 409 -17.28 -7.33 9.89
CA GLU A 409 -16.90 -6.86 11.22
C GLU A 409 -15.40 -6.67 11.36
N GLY A 410 -14.62 -7.31 10.50
CA GLY A 410 -13.17 -7.39 10.60
C GLY A 410 -12.69 -8.32 11.70
N VAL A 411 -11.43 -8.18 12.09
CA VAL A 411 -10.78 -8.99 13.12
C VAL A 411 -10.15 -8.10 14.20
N PRO A 412 -10.18 -8.54 15.48
CA PRO A 412 -9.59 -7.77 16.57
C PRO A 412 -8.06 -7.78 16.46
N ILE A 413 -7.40 -6.64 16.63
CA ILE A 413 -5.94 -6.53 16.63
C ILE A 413 -5.40 -6.69 18.05
N ASP A 414 -4.39 -7.55 18.22
CA ASP A 414 -3.69 -7.82 19.47
C ASP A 414 -2.32 -7.16 19.53
N ILE A 415 -1.68 -7.01 18.35
CA ILE A 415 -0.28 -6.59 18.23
C ILE A 415 -0.11 -5.60 17.09
N PHE A 416 0.59 -4.50 17.35
CA PHE A 416 1.20 -3.65 16.33
C PHE A 416 2.69 -3.92 16.21
N VAL A 417 3.20 -3.98 14.98
CA VAL A 417 4.62 -4.12 14.70
C VAL A 417 5.07 -3.00 13.77
N PHE A 418 6.02 -2.21 14.19
CA PHE A 418 6.76 -1.30 13.34
C PHE A 418 8.13 -1.89 13.00
N GLY A 419 8.72 -1.48 11.89
CA GLY A 419 10.06 -1.92 11.56
C GLY A 419 10.63 -1.17 10.37
N GLY A 420 11.93 -1.39 10.12
CA GLY A 420 12.66 -0.80 9.01
C GLY A 420 13.95 -1.56 8.76
N ARG A 421 14.59 -1.25 7.65
CA ARG A 421 15.89 -1.82 7.27
C ARG A 421 17.00 -1.02 7.96
N ARG A 422 17.67 -1.64 8.92
CA ARG A 422 18.81 -1.05 9.64
C ARG A 422 19.95 -2.08 9.74
N ALA A 423 21.10 -1.78 9.15
CA ALA A 423 22.26 -2.66 9.21
C ALA A 423 22.86 -2.75 10.61
N GLY A 424 22.67 -1.75 11.46
CA GLY A 424 23.17 -1.68 12.83
C GLY A 424 22.19 -1.00 13.80
N VAL A 425 22.64 -0.75 15.02
CA VAL A 425 22.01 0.01 16.11
C VAL A 425 20.71 -0.62 16.65
N VAL A 426 19.70 -0.82 15.79
CA VAL A 426 18.37 -1.29 16.20
C VAL A 426 18.38 -2.82 16.41
N PRO A 427 17.99 -3.33 17.59
CA PRO A 427 17.95 -4.76 17.86
C PRO A 427 16.88 -5.49 17.04
N LEU A 428 16.93 -6.84 17.06
CA LEU A 428 16.00 -7.71 16.34
C LEU A 428 14.55 -7.43 16.69
N VAL A 429 14.26 -7.21 17.96
CA VAL A 429 12.91 -6.89 18.47
C VAL A 429 12.99 -6.05 19.73
N THR A 430 12.03 -5.14 19.86
CA THR A 430 11.81 -4.30 21.05
C THR A 430 10.32 -4.17 21.30
N GLU A 431 9.84 -4.43 22.52
CA GLU A 431 8.48 -4.09 22.96
C GLU A 431 8.48 -2.68 23.57
N ALA A 432 7.47 -1.89 23.24
CA ALA A 432 7.28 -0.57 23.83
C ALA A 432 6.95 -0.65 25.33
N PHE A 433 7.40 0.31 26.13
CA PHE A 433 7.07 0.37 27.57
C PHE A 433 5.57 0.61 27.82
N ASN A 434 4.93 1.37 26.95
CA ASN A 434 3.51 1.73 26.97
C ASN A 434 3.12 2.29 25.60
N TRP A 435 1.86 2.71 25.45
CA TRP A 435 1.35 3.23 24.18
C TRP A 435 2.11 4.46 23.68
N ASP A 436 2.38 5.44 24.52
CA ASP A 436 3.11 6.67 24.15
C ASP A 436 4.50 6.36 23.60
N HIS A 437 5.20 5.43 24.27
CA HIS A 437 6.49 4.97 23.80
C HIS A 437 6.36 4.21 22.48
N GLY A 438 5.30 3.41 22.29
CA GLY A 438 5.01 2.74 21.02
C GLY A 438 4.75 3.73 19.88
N VAL A 439 3.97 4.78 20.14
CA VAL A 439 3.76 5.87 19.17
C VAL A 439 5.07 6.60 18.87
N PHE A 440 5.93 6.80 19.86
CA PHE A 440 7.27 7.38 19.65
C PHE A 440 8.14 6.46 18.75
N LEU A 441 8.13 5.14 18.96
CA LEU A 441 8.85 4.19 18.09
C LEU A 441 8.33 4.26 16.64
N GLY A 442 7.02 4.33 16.44
CA GLY A 442 6.41 4.51 15.12
C GLY A 442 6.77 5.85 14.48
N ALA A 443 6.66 6.96 15.25
CA ALA A 443 6.95 8.32 14.78
C ALA A 443 8.42 8.54 14.41
N THR A 444 9.34 7.77 15.00
CA THR A 444 10.77 7.85 14.75
C THR A 444 11.30 6.72 13.85
N ALA A 445 10.40 5.89 13.32
CA ALA A 445 10.77 4.78 12.45
C ALA A 445 11.66 5.25 11.29
N SER A 446 12.69 4.46 10.99
CA SER A 446 13.67 4.79 9.96
C SER A 446 14.08 3.56 9.17
N SER A 447 14.44 3.77 7.92
CA SER A 447 14.89 2.70 7.03
C SER A 447 16.00 3.19 6.10
N GLU A 448 16.95 2.35 5.82
CA GLU A 448 17.95 2.56 4.78
C GLU A 448 17.30 2.47 3.40
N THR A 449 17.66 3.38 2.51
CA THR A 449 17.17 3.40 1.13
C THR A 449 17.70 2.22 0.33
N THR A 450 16.88 1.69 -0.58
CA THR A 450 17.22 0.59 -1.48
C THR A 450 17.20 1.05 -2.94
N ALA A 451 17.69 0.23 -3.86
CA ALA A 451 17.68 0.51 -5.29
C ALA A 451 16.27 0.74 -5.89
N ALA A 452 15.20 0.30 -5.19
CA ALA A 452 13.81 0.56 -5.58
C ALA A 452 13.33 1.98 -5.22
N ASN A 453 14.10 2.75 -4.44
CA ASN A 453 13.80 4.11 -4.02
C ASN A 453 14.66 5.12 -4.81
N ILE A 454 14.12 6.32 -5.03
CA ILE A 454 14.88 7.43 -5.59
C ILE A 454 15.88 7.92 -4.53
N GLY A 455 17.18 7.85 -4.83
CA GLY A 455 18.26 8.32 -3.94
C GLY A 455 19.45 7.37 -3.86
N ALA A 456 20.50 7.75 -3.12
CA ALA A 456 21.67 6.91 -2.90
C ALA A 456 21.30 5.74 -1.98
N VAL A 457 21.67 4.52 -2.38
CA VAL A 457 21.46 3.29 -1.61
C VAL A 457 22.17 3.37 -0.27
N GLY A 458 21.50 2.95 0.82
CA GLY A 458 22.07 2.89 2.17
C GLY A 458 21.91 4.19 2.98
N ASN A 459 21.36 5.26 2.42
CA ASN A 459 21.07 6.46 3.19
C ASN A 459 19.89 6.22 4.15
N LEU A 460 20.02 6.69 5.39
CA LEU A 460 18.94 6.60 6.37
C LEU A 460 17.86 7.62 6.06
N ARG A 461 16.60 7.16 5.96
CA ARG A 461 15.41 7.99 5.83
C ARG A 461 14.47 7.73 7.00
N ARG A 462 13.96 8.78 7.62
CA ARG A 462 12.82 8.69 8.54
C ARG A 462 11.54 8.50 7.74
N ASP A 463 10.76 7.52 8.11
CA ASP A 463 9.46 7.20 7.50
C ASP A 463 8.48 6.82 8.61
N PRO A 464 7.93 7.82 9.31
CA PRO A 464 7.03 7.60 10.44
C PRO A 464 5.90 6.64 10.08
N PHE A 465 5.77 5.56 10.85
CA PHE A 465 4.74 4.52 10.67
C PHE A 465 4.70 3.90 9.25
N ALA A 466 5.74 4.10 8.44
CA ALA A 466 5.74 3.84 7.00
C ALA A 466 4.61 4.61 6.25
N MET A 467 4.15 5.71 6.80
CA MET A 467 3.00 6.50 6.34
C MET A 467 3.37 7.84 5.72
N GLN A 468 4.65 8.25 5.74
CA GLN A 468 5.02 9.59 5.26
C GLN A 468 4.53 9.90 3.83
N PRO A 469 4.61 8.99 2.84
CA PRO A 469 4.09 9.27 1.50
C PRO A 469 2.56 9.18 1.39
N PHE A 470 1.88 8.77 2.44
CA PHE A 470 0.47 8.36 2.41
C PHE A 470 -0.42 9.06 3.42
N CYS A 471 0.11 9.93 4.28
CA CYS A 471 -0.67 10.73 5.20
C CYS A 471 -1.29 11.93 4.47
N GLY A 472 -2.62 12.01 4.45
CA GLY A 472 -3.37 13.05 3.73
C GLY A 472 -3.54 14.36 4.48
N TYR A 473 -2.76 14.60 5.55
CA TYR A 473 -2.81 15.82 6.37
C TYR A 473 -1.51 15.98 7.15
N ASN A 474 -1.44 16.99 8.04
CA ASN A 474 -0.24 17.26 8.82
C ASN A 474 0.15 16.06 9.69
N MET A 475 1.37 15.57 9.50
CA MET A 475 1.87 14.37 10.18
C MET A 475 1.96 14.54 11.71
N ALA A 476 2.14 15.76 12.23
CA ALA A 476 2.09 15.99 13.67
C ALA A 476 0.69 15.69 14.25
N ASP A 477 -0.36 16.06 13.53
CA ASP A 477 -1.73 15.73 13.91
C ASP A 477 -2.03 14.22 13.78
N TYR A 478 -1.36 13.54 12.85
CA TYR A 478 -1.43 12.09 12.73
C TYR A 478 -0.79 11.42 13.96
N PHE A 479 0.33 11.92 14.45
CA PHE A 479 0.91 11.45 15.72
C PHE A 479 -0.03 11.67 16.90
N GLN A 480 -0.67 12.85 16.97
CA GLN A 480 -1.66 13.12 18.02
C GLN A 480 -2.85 12.16 17.92
N HIS A 481 -3.34 11.87 16.70
CA HIS A 481 -4.43 10.92 16.50
C HIS A 481 -4.08 9.51 17.03
N TRP A 482 -2.85 9.03 16.82
CA TRP A 482 -2.38 7.77 17.41
C TRP A 482 -2.38 7.81 18.95
N LEU A 483 -1.94 8.91 19.55
CA LEU A 483 -1.98 9.09 21.00
C LEU A 483 -3.42 9.08 21.53
N ASP A 484 -4.32 9.81 20.87
CA ASP A 484 -5.75 9.88 21.24
C ASP A 484 -6.44 8.50 21.12
N MET A 485 -6.06 7.71 20.11
CA MET A 485 -6.56 6.35 19.97
C MET A 485 -6.15 5.45 21.13
N GLY A 486 -4.93 5.60 21.64
CA GLY A 486 -4.48 4.89 22.83
C GLY A 486 -5.28 5.25 24.08
N ASP A 487 -5.57 6.53 24.27
CA ASP A 487 -6.39 7.02 25.39
C ASP A 487 -7.82 6.43 25.32
N ARG A 488 -8.40 6.32 24.11
CA ARG A 488 -9.72 5.73 23.88
C ARG A 488 -9.74 4.21 24.07
N LEU A 489 -8.69 3.52 23.66
CA LEU A 489 -8.56 2.05 23.80
C LEU A 489 -8.26 1.66 25.24
N GLY A 490 -7.52 2.47 25.99
CA GLY A 490 -7.16 2.23 27.37
C GLY A 490 -6.53 0.85 27.58
N LYS A 491 -7.14 0.02 28.44
CA LYS A 491 -6.65 -1.34 28.72
C LYS A 491 -6.77 -2.33 27.56
N HIS A 492 -7.53 -1.98 26.53
CA HIS A 492 -7.74 -2.81 25.32
C HIS A 492 -6.78 -2.46 24.19
N ALA A 493 -5.87 -1.52 24.42
CA ALA A 493 -4.87 -1.14 23.43
C ALA A 493 -3.97 -2.32 23.08
N PRO A 494 -3.76 -2.62 21.78
CA PRO A 494 -2.79 -3.61 21.34
C PRO A 494 -1.39 -3.32 21.87
N ARG A 495 -0.57 -4.34 22.06
CA ARG A 495 0.85 -4.13 22.37
C ARG A 495 1.61 -3.69 21.13
N ILE A 496 2.59 -2.82 21.31
CA ILE A 496 3.39 -2.27 20.21
C ILE A 496 4.82 -2.78 20.30
N PHE A 497 5.32 -3.31 19.16
CA PHE A 497 6.67 -3.80 18.99
C PHE A 497 7.36 -3.11 17.83
N TYR A 498 8.70 -3.09 17.89
CA TYR A 498 9.54 -2.66 16.78
C TYR A 498 10.49 -3.81 16.41
N VAL A 499 10.70 -4.07 15.11
CA VAL A 499 11.57 -5.14 14.62
C VAL A 499 12.58 -4.65 13.59
N ASN A 500 13.72 -5.34 13.53
CA ASN A 500 14.72 -5.13 12.52
C ASN A 500 15.31 -6.48 12.06
N TRP A 501 14.82 -6.96 10.91
CA TRP A 501 15.29 -8.21 10.29
C TRP A 501 16.64 -8.09 9.57
N PHE A 502 17.20 -6.88 9.45
CA PHE A 502 18.24 -6.53 8.48
C PHE A 502 19.58 -6.20 9.10
N ARG A 503 19.78 -6.59 10.34
CA ARG A 503 21.06 -6.38 11.02
C ARG A 503 22.16 -7.23 10.41
N LYS A 504 23.38 -6.65 10.28
CA LYS A 504 24.53 -7.28 9.65
C LYS A 504 25.73 -7.31 10.56
N THR A 505 26.62 -8.26 10.29
CA THR A 505 27.98 -8.28 10.81
C THR A 505 28.83 -7.16 10.18
N ALA A 506 30.02 -6.92 10.70
CA ALA A 506 30.94 -5.92 10.16
C ALA A 506 31.41 -6.22 8.72
N ASP A 507 31.42 -7.49 8.33
CA ASP A 507 31.73 -7.97 6.98
C ASP A 507 30.51 -8.07 6.05
N GLY A 508 29.34 -7.58 6.52
CA GLY A 508 28.14 -7.43 5.71
C GLY A 508 27.22 -8.64 5.63
N GLN A 509 27.48 -9.71 6.40
CA GLN A 509 26.63 -10.89 6.45
C GLN A 509 25.38 -10.63 7.30
N TRP A 510 24.23 -11.26 6.93
CA TRP A 510 23.02 -11.18 7.70
C TRP A 510 23.14 -11.93 9.03
N LEU A 511 22.80 -11.27 10.14
CA LEU A 511 22.77 -11.89 11.47
C LEU A 511 21.51 -12.73 11.70
N TRP A 512 20.40 -12.40 11.03
CA TRP A 512 19.12 -13.09 11.14
C TRP A 512 18.70 -13.66 9.78
N PRO A 513 18.24 -14.92 9.71
CA PRO A 513 17.89 -15.55 8.44
C PRO A 513 16.62 -14.98 7.79
N GLY A 514 15.71 -14.40 8.58
CA GLY A 514 14.49 -13.80 8.05
C GLY A 514 13.43 -14.81 7.62
N TYR A 515 12.50 -14.38 6.76
CA TYR A 515 11.42 -15.18 6.17
C TYR A 515 10.61 -15.96 7.22
N GLY A 516 10.47 -17.28 7.07
CA GLY A 516 9.72 -18.13 7.99
C GLY A 516 10.24 -18.11 9.43
N GLU A 517 11.54 -17.82 9.63
CA GLU A 517 12.16 -17.73 10.95
C GLU A 517 11.70 -16.49 11.73
N ASN A 518 11.13 -15.48 11.06
CA ASN A 518 10.48 -14.35 11.73
C ASN A 518 9.33 -14.81 12.65
N SER A 519 8.76 -15.98 12.39
CA SER A 519 7.74 -16.60 13.25
C SER A 519 8.20 -16.80 14.69
N ARG A 520 9.52 -16.98 14.95
CA ARG A 520 10.11 -17.13 16.28
C ARG A 520 9.98 -15.84 17.10
N VAL A 521 10.20 -14.71 16.44
CA VAL A 521 10.03 -13.39 17.06
C VAL A 521 8.54 -13.10 17.27
N LEU A 522 7.68 -13.44 16.30
CA LEU A 522 6.23 -13.30 16.45
C LEU A 522 5.67 -14.18 17.57
N LYS A 523 6.20 -15.40 17.74
CA LYS A 523 5.87 -16.28 18.88
C LYS A 523 6.16 -15.58 20.21
N TRP A 524 7.37 -15.01 20.38
CA TRP A 524 7.71 -14.26 21.59
C TRP A 524 6.72 -13.10 21.82
N MET A 525 6.34 -12.34 20.80
CA MET A 525 5.34 -11.27 20.93
C MET A 525 3.99 -11.80 21.39
N CYS A 526 3.53 -12.94 20.85
CA CYS A 526 2.29 -13.59 21.28
C CYS A 526 2.34 -14.03 22.75
N GLU A 527 3.46 -14.60 23.17
CA GLU A 527 3.68 -15.02 24.57
C GLU A 527 3.77 -13.81 25.52
N ARG A 528 4.29 -12.68 25.05
CA ARG A 528 4.26 -11.39 25.78
C ARG A 528 2.84 -10.89 25.96
N VAL A 529 2.00 -10.95 24.93
CA VAL A 529 0.56 -10.59 25.01
C VAL A 529 -0.15 -11.45 26.03
N ASP A 530 0.17 -12.74 26.07
CA ASP A 530 -0.42 -13.71 27.01
C ASP A 530 0.12 -13.58 28.45
N GLY A 531 1.18 -12.79 28.67
CA GLY A 531 1.86 -12.74 29.96
C GLY A 531 2.61 -14.02 30.35
N LYS A 532 2.91 -14.89 29.35
CA LYS A 532 3.58 -16.19 29.58
C LYS A 532 5.11 -16.08 29.66
N ILE A 533 5.69 -15.01 29.10
CA ILE A 533 7.12 -14.80 29.09
C ILE A 533 7.47 -13.40 29.58
N GLY A 534 8.62 -13.28 30.26
CA GLY A 534 9.18 -12.02 30.72
C GLY A 534 9.80 -11.18 29.60
N ALA A 535 10.36 -10.05 29.98
CA ALA A 535 11.22 -9.25 29.11
C ALA A 535 12.20 -8.41 29.94
N LYS A 536 13.40 -8.24 29.43
CA LYS A 536 14.43 -7.41 30.02
C LYS A 536 14.16 -5.93 29.72
N LYS A 537 14.06 -5.13 30.78
CA LYS A 537 13.97 -3.67 30.66
C LYS A 537 15.32 -3.08 30.28
N THR A 538 15.32 -2.25 29.23
CA THR A 538 16.53 -1.62 28.70
C THR A 538 16.33 -0.11 28.52
N SER A 539 17.34 0.60 28.02
CA SER A 539 17.23 2.04 27.74
C SER A 539 16.25 2.37 26.59
N ILE A 540 15.98 1.42 25.70
CA ILE A 540 15.20 1.65 24.47
C ILE A 540 13.86 0.91 24.42
N GLY A 541 13.56 0.10 25.41
CA GLY A 541 12.33 -0.71 25.47
C GLY A 541 12.54 -2.00 26.24
N LEU A 542 11.60 -2.94 26.05
CA LEU A 542 11.65 -4.28 26.64
C LEU A 542 12.12 -5.26 25.56
N LEU A 543 13.17 -6.02 25.85
CA LEU A 543 13.77 -7.00 24.93
C LEU A 543 13.63 -8.42 25.49
N PRO A 544 13.64 -9.47 24.64
CA PRO A 544 13.82 -10.84 25.12
C PRO A 544 15.21 -11.01 25.73
N ASP A 545 15.31 -11.89 26.73
CA ASP A 545 16.61 -12.47 27.12
C ASP A 545 17.04 -13.52 26.10
N GLU A 546 18.34 -13.92 26.11
CA GLU A 546 18.89 -14.85 25.12
C GLU A 546 18.11 -16.18 25.01
N GLY A 547 17.51 -16.65 26.09
CA GLY A 547 16.75 -17.89 26.16
C GLY A 547 15.26 -17.75 25.84
N ASP A 548 14.74 -16.54 25.63
CA ASP A 548 13.31 -16.30 25.45
C ASP A 548 12.85 -16.53 24.00
N LEU A 549 13.76 -16.49 23.02
CA LEU A 549 13.45 -16.81 21.63
C LEU A 549 13.54 -18.33 21.41
N ASP A 550 12.51 -18.91 20.83
CA ASP A 550 12.51 -20.33 20.46
C ASP A 550 13.42 -20.58 19.25
N LEU A 551 14.63 -21.00 19.51
CA LEU A 551 15.65 -21.29 18.49
C LEU A 551 15.72 -22.78 18.13
N THR A 552 14.77 -23.61 18.59
CA THR A 552 14.77 -25.05 18.31
C THR A 552 14.78 -25.32 16.81
N GLY A 553 15.76 -26.10 16.36
CA GLY A 553 15.93 -26.46 14.95
C GLY A 553 16.51 -25.36 14.06
N LEU A 554 16.89 -24.21 14.62
CA LEU A 554 17.58 -23.15 13.89
C LEU A 554 19.09 -23.23 14.19
N ASP A 555 19.87 -23.43 13.15
CA ASP A 555 21.35 -23.37 13.24
C ASP A 555 21.80 -21.90 13.09
N ILE A 556 21.91 -21.24 14.25
CA ILE A 556 22.38 -19.85 14.35
C ILE A 556 23.42 -19.74 15.46
N PRO A 557 24.59 -19.13 15.21
CA PRO A 557 25.60 -18.93 16.25
C PRO A 557 25.02 -18.10 17.41
N ARG A 558 25.39 -18.51 18.65
CA ARG A 558 24.96 -17.80 19.87
C ARG A 558 25.39 -16.33 19.85
N GLU A 559 26.55 -16.06 19.33
CA GLU A 559 27.12 -14.71 19.18
C GLU A 559 26.25 -13.83 18.31
N ASN A 560 25.60 -14.39 17.27
CA ASN A 560 24.66 -13.66 16.42
C ASN A 560 23.41 -13.23 17.22
N ILE A 561 22.88 -14.11 18.08
CA ILE A 561 21.74 -13.77 18.94
C ILE A 561 22.12 -12.68 19.94
N GLN A 562 23.29 -12.80 20.56
CA GLN A 562 23.81 -11.77 21.48
C GLN A 562 23.95 -10.43 20.77
N GLU A 563 24.52 -10.41 19.56
CA GLU A 563 24.64 -9.18 18.78
C GLU A 563 23.28 -8.64 18.32
N LEU A 564 22.34 -9.50 17.92
CA LEU A 564 20.98 -9.10 17.52
C LEU A 564 20.19 -8.45 18.67
N LEU A 565 20.44 -8.83 19.91
CA LEU A 565 19.79 -8.29 21.12
C LEU A 565 20.64 -7.23 21.83
N ARG A 566 21.88 -7.00 21.39
CA ARG A 566 22.79 -6.03 21.99
C ARG A 566 22.32 -4.60 21.77
N ILE A 567 22.36 -3.81 22.84
CA ILE A 567 22.12 -2.36 22.79
C ILE A 567 23.45 -1.64 22.88
N ASP A 568 23.79 -0.94 21.83
CA ASP A 568 24.93 -0.03 21.81
C ASP A 568 24.48 1.36 22.21
N THR A 569 24.61 1.68 23.51
CA THR A 569 24.19 2.97 24.07
C THR A 569 24.92 4.15 23.40
N LYS A 570 26.20 3.95 22.99
CA LYS A 570 26.95 5.00 22.31
C LYS A 570 26.39 5.28 20.93
N ALA A 571 26.06 4.24 20.16
CA ALA A 571 25.43 4.38 18.87
C ALA A 571 24.01 4.99 18.99
N TRP A 572 23.23 4.59 20.00
CA TRP A 572 21.92 5.21 20.26
C TRP A 572 21.99 6.69 20.60
N ARG A 573 23.05 7.14 21.29
CA ARG A 573 23.27 8.58 21.54
C ARG A 573 23.46 9.36 20.24
N THR A 574 23.97 8.76 19.19
CA THR A 574 24.11 9.42 17.88
C THR A 574 22.79 9.48 17.10
N GLU A 575 21.79 8.64 17.44
CA GLU A 575 20.45 8.71 16.84
C GLU A 575 19.61 9.88 17.39
N VAL A 576 19.87 10.31 18.62
CA VAL A 576 19.06 11.36 19.30
C VAL A 576 19.05 12.67 18.51
N PRO A 577 20.18 13.25 18.08
CA PRO A 577 20.17 14.49 17.29
C PRO A 577 19.42 14.36 15.94
N ASP A 578 19.44 13.18 15.32
CA ASP A 578 18.70 12.94 14.10
C ASP A 578 17.18 12.86 14.35
N ILE A 579 16.75 12.29 15.48
CA ILE A 579 15.36 12.31 15.93
C ILE A 579 14.92 13.75 16.25
N GLU A 580 15.74 14.53 16.94
CA GLU A 580 15.47 15.95 17.22
C GLU A 580 15.27 16.75 15.94
N LYS A 581 16.17 16.58 14.96
CA LYS A 581 16.07 17.21 13.65
C LYS A 581 14.79 16.80 12.93
N HIS A 582 14.42 15.51 12.99
CA HIS A 582 13.17 15.02 12.40
C HIS A 582 11.96 15.66 13.06
N PHE A 583 11.94 15.78 14.39
CA PHE A 583 10.82 16.38 15.11
C PHE A 583 10.75 17.91 14.96
N ALA A 584 11.88 18.59 14.77
CA ALA A 584 11.95 20.04 14.62
C ALA A 584 11.12 20.55 13.43
N GLN A 585 10.95 19.77 12.36
CA GLN A 585 10.15 20.16 11.19
C GLN A 585 8.66 20.39 11.51
N PHE A 586 8.15 19.82 12.61
CA PHE A 586 6.75 19.93 13.01
C PHE A 586 6.50 21.15 13.94
N GLY A 587 7.55 21.84 14.38
CA GLY A 587 7.44 23.01 15.24
C GLY A 587 6.58 22.76 16.49
N ASP A 588 5.73 23.72 16.84
CA ASP A 588 4.85 23.64 18.01
C ASP A 588 3.71 22.61 17.87
N ARG A 589 3.43 22.14 16.66
CA ARG A 589 2.43 21.08 16.43
C ARG A 589 2.88 19.70 16.90
N LEU A 590 4.18 19.47 17.06
CA LEU A 590 4.64 18.18 17.58
C LEU A 590 4.00 17.91 18.95
N PRO A 591 3.33 16.76 19.17
CA PRO A 591 2.71 16.45 20.44
C PRO A 591 3.70 16.49 21.62
N ALA A 592 3.32 17.14 22.71
CA ALA A 592 4.15 17.24 23.92
C ALA A 592 4.53 15.86 24.49
N ARG A 593 3.64 14.86 24.34
CA ARG A 593 3.90 13.48 24.76
C ARG A 593 5.08 12.86 24.00
N LEU A 594 5.28 13.16 22.70
CA LEU A 594 6.44 12.69 21.93
C LEU A 594 7.73 13.43 22.30
N ARG A 595 7.66 14.75 22.58
CA ARG A 595 8.82 15.49 23.12
C ARG A 595 9.28 14.89 24.44
N LYS A 596 8.32 14.56 25.32
CA LYS A 596 8.60 13.89 26.60
C LYS A 596 9.30 12.54 26.39
N GLN A 597 8.85 11.72 25.45
CA GLN A 597 9.49 10.43 25.14
C GLN A 597 10.94 10.58 24.69
N LEU A 598 11.26 11.62 23.91
CA LEU A 598 12.63 11.91 23.50
C LEU A 598 13.52 12.29 24.70
N VAL A 599 13.06 13.18 25.57
CA VAL A 599 13.76 13.55 26.82
C VAL A 599 13.98 12.33 27.73
N GLU A 600 12.98 11.45 27.84
CA GLU A 600 13.09 10.21 28.60
C GLU A 600 14.11 9.25 27.98
N LEU A 601 14.17 9.14 26.63
CA LEU A 601 15.17 8.35 25.94
C LEU A 601 16.59 8.85 26.25
N GLU A 602 16.82 10.16 26.13
CA GLU A 602 18.11 10.77 26.47
C GLU A 602 18.52 10.48 27.92
N ALA A 603 17.58 10.59 28.85
CA ALA A 603 17.84 10.29 30.27
C ALA A 603 18.21 8.82 30.49
N ARG A 604 17.59 7.88 29.78
CA ARG A 604 17.90 6.45 29.86
C ARG A 604 19.20 6.05 29.17
N LEU A 605 19.73 6.87 28.26
CA LEU A 605 20.99 6.64 27.55
C LEU A 605 22.21 7.24 28.29
N LYS A 606 22.01 8.08 29.29
CA LYS A 606 23.08 8.62 30.15
C LYS A 606 23.70 7.54 31.02
#